data_0caf256e93e956c137850d5758abba55
#
_entry.id   0caf256e93e956c137850d5758abba55
#
_cell.length_a   1.000
_cell.length_b   1.000
_cell.length_c   1.000
_cell.angle_alpha   90.00
_cell.angle_beta   90.00
_cell.angle_gamma   90.00
#
_symmetry.space_group_name_H-M   'P 1'
#
loop_
_entity.id
_entity.type
_entity.pdbx_description
1 polymer ?
#
loop_
_entity_poly.entity_id
_entity_poly.type
_entity_poly.pdbx_seq_one_letter_code
_entity_poly.pdbx_strand_id
1 'polypeptide(L)'
;MNPIAILHVPHSSTIIPQEERANIILNEEVLAHQILKMTDWYTDELFFQKDDRFEMIRYPVSRFVLDPERFEDDESELMAKLGMGVIYTQTSEGKQLRDPVSPETRERMLNQYYRPHHRCLTRVVSSILSKHGKALVLDCHSFPSAPQAYE
;
A
#
# COMPACT_ATOMS: atom_id res chain seq x y z
N MET A 1 -10.11 12.66 23.62
CA MET A 1 -9.34 11.48 24.11
C MET A 1 -8.19 11.27 23.14
N ASN A 2 -7.13 10.58 23.54
CA ASN A 2 -6.04 10.27 22.62
C ASN A 2 -6.23 8.85 22.06
N PRO A 3 -5.92 8.59 20.79
CA PRO A 3 -6.07 7.24 20.22
C PRO A 3 -5.19 6.23 20.98
N ILE A 4 -5.67 5.02 21.08
CA ILE A 4 -4.98 3.86 21.68
C ILE A 4 -4.72 2.76 20.65
N ALA A 5 -5.37 2.84 19.50
CA ALA A 5 -5.21 1.92 18.38
C ALA A 5 -5.16 2.67 17.05
N ILE A 6 -4.46 2.08 16.09
CA ILE A 6 -4.32 2.54 14.72
C ILE A 6 -5.01 1.54 13.80
N LEU A 7 -5.83 2.05 12.89
CA LEU A 7 -6.38 1.30 11.77
C LEU A 7 -5.52 1.64 10.54
N HIS A 8 -4.62 0.75 10.19
CA HIS A 8 -3.77 0.90 9.01
C HIS A 8 -4.50 0.34 7.79
N VAL A 9 -4.73 1.15 6.76
CA VAL A 9 -5.46 0.78 5.55
C VAL A 9 -4.56 1.01 4.34
N PRO A 10 -3.74 0.01 3.96
CA PRO A 10 -2.69 0.19 2.96
C PRO A 10 -3.17 0.12 1.51
N HIS A 11 -4.26 -0.63 1.22
CA HIS A 11 -4.56 -1.04 -0.15
C HIS A 11 -5.96 -0.69 -0.65
N SER A 12 -6.70 0.23 0.01
CA SER A 12 -8.05 0.63 -0.42
C SER A 12 -8.06 1.61 -1.60
N SER A 13 -6.95 2.30 -1.86
CA SER A 13 -6.91 3.34 -2.88
C SER A 13 -6.74 2.78 -4.29
N THR A 14 -7.54 3.29 -5.23
CA THR A 14 -7.42 3.03 -6.67
C THR A 14 -6.71 4.17 -7.41
N ILE A 15 -6.28 5.22 -6.71
CA ILE A 15 -5.73 6.43 -7.32
C ILE A 15 -4.35 6.14 -7.90
N ILE A 16 -4.20 6.39 -9.20
CA ILE A 16 -2.92 6.38 -9.91
C ILE A 16 -2.70 7.79 -10.48
N PRO A 17 -1.77 8.58 -9.93
CA PRO A 17 -1.44 9.89 -10.48
C PRO A 17 -0.99 9.81 -11.94
N GLN A 18 -1.28 10.84 -12.73
CA GLN A 18 -1.00 10.85 -14.18
C GLN A 18 0.48 10.62 -14.49
N GLU A 19 1.38 11.16 -13.67
CA GLU A 19 2.82 10.97 -13.79
C GLU A 19 3.23 9.49 -13.65
N GLU A 20 2.57 8.75 -12.76
CA GLU A 20 2.84 7.32 -12.54
C GLU A 20 2.08 6.44 -13.55
N ARG A 21 0.91 6.90 -14.01
CA ARG A 21 0.16 6.21 -15.07
C ARG A 21 0.98 6.10 -16.37
N ALA A 22 1.78 7.11 -16.68
CA ALA A 22 2.64 7.12 -17.88
C ALA A 22 3.70 6.00 -17.86
N ASN A 23 4.06 5.48 -16.69
CA ASN A 23 5.02 4.38 -16.53
C ASN A 23 4.37 2.99 -16.58
N ILE A 24 3.03 2.90 -16.63
CA ILE A 24 2.29 1.63 -16.68
C ILE A 24 1.97 1.33 -18.16
N ILE A 25 2.43 0.19 -18.66
CA ILE A 25 2.27 -0.21 -20.06
C ILE A 25 0.92 -0.87 -20.37
N LEU A 26 0.19 -1.29 -19.35
CA LEU A 26 -1.13 -1.89 -19.53
C LEU A 26 -2.11 -0.88 -20.10
N ASN A 27 -2.96 -1.32 -21.03
CA ASN A 27 -4.09 -0.53 -21.50
C ASN A 27 -5.13 -0.34 -20.37
N GLU A 28 -6.08 0.58 -20.56
CA GLU A 28 -7.05 0.95 -19.53
C GLU A 28 -7.92 -0.22 -19.06
N GLU A 29 -8.36 -1.07 -19.98
CA GLU A 29 -9.24 -2.21 -19.66
C GLU A 29 -8.51 -3.23 -18.79
N VAL A 30 -7.30 -3.62 -19.18
CA VAL A 30 -6.48 -4.59 -18.43
C VAL A 30 -6.07 -4.00 -17.08
N LEU A 31 -5.69 -2.73 -17.03
CA LEU A 31 -5.34 -2.06 -15.78
C LEU A 31 -6.54 -1.99 -14.83
N ALA A 32 -7.73 -1.62 -15.33
CA ALA A 32 -8.95 -1.60 -14.51
C ALA A 32 -9.28 -2.97 -13.94
N HIS A 33 -9.10 -4.05 -14.71
CA HIS A 33 -9.28 -5.41 -14.23
C HIS A 33 -8.27 -5.76 -13.12
N GLN A 34 -7.01 -5.38 -13.27
CA GLN A 34 -5.98 -5.62 -12.25
C GLN A 34 -6.26 -4.81 -10.98
N ILE A 35 -6.68 -3.55 -11.10
CA ILE A 35 -7.11 -2.73 -9.95
C ILE A 35 -8.27 -3.41 -9.22
N LEU A 36 -9.28 -3.92 -9.96
CA LEU A 36 -10.40 -4.64 -9.36
C LEU A 36 -9.95 -5.85 -8.54
N LYS A 37 -8.94 -6.60 -9.01
CA LYS A 37 -8.42 -7.79 -8.33
C LYS A 37 -7.55 -7.51 -7.12
N MET A 38 -6.78 -6.43 -7.16
CA MET A 38 -5.68 -6.19 -6.21
C MET A 38 -5.99 -5.09 -5.19
N THR A 39 -7.13 -4.43 -5.30
CA THR A 39 -7.57 -3.44 -4.31
C THR A 39 -8.33 -4.14 -3.20
N ASP A 40 -8.01 -3.79 -1.97
CA ASP A 40 -8.74 -4.22 -0.77
C ASP A 40 -10.00 -3.35 -0.63
N TRP A 41 -11.03 -3.71 -1.38
CA TRP A 41 -12.25 -2.93 -1.51
C TRP A 41 -12.95 -2.72 -0.17
N TYR A 42 -13.43 -1.49 0.04
CA TYR A 42 -14.23 -1.06 1.18
C TYR A 42 -13.54 -1.12 2.55
N THR A 43 -12.24 -1.42 2.64
CA THR A 43 -11.56 -1.51 3.94
C THR A 43 -11.55 -0.17 4.68
N ASP A 44 -11.43 0.95 3.96
CA ASP A 44 -11.52 2.30 4.54
C ASP A 44 -12.93 2.68 5.05
N GLU A 45 -13.98 2.04 4.52
CA GLU A 45 -15.35 2.22 5.00
C GLU A 45 -15.70 1.22 6.11
N LEU A 46 -15.36 -0.06 5.93
CA LEU A 46 -15.69 -1.15 6.85
C LEU A 46 -15.00 -0.98 8.21
N PHE A 47 -13.76 -0.50 8.21
CA PHE A 47 -13.00 -0.29 9.44
C PHE A 47 -13.12 1.13 9.99
N PHE A 48 -13.81 2.04 9.29
CA PHE A 48 -13.99 3.41 9.77
C PHE A 48 -14.75 3.44 11.11
N GLN A 49 -14.18 4.12 12.11
CA GLN A 49 -14.77 4.31 13.42
C GLN A 49 -14.92 5.80 13.73
N LYS A 50 -16.13 6.22 14.12
CA LYS A 50 -16.40 7.57 14.69
C LYS A 50 -16.03 7.62 16.17
N ASP A 51 -14.86 7.13 16.53
CA ASP A 51 -14.41 7.02 17.90
C ASP A 51 -12.96 7.51 17.96
N ASP A 52 -12.69 8.51 18.76
CA ASP A 52 -11.39 9.14 18.92
C ASP A 52 -10.32 8.25 19.60
N ARG A 53 -10.71 7.03 20.01
CA ARG A 53 -9.77 5.98 20.43
C ARG A 53 -9.04 5.33 19.27
N PHE A 54 -9.51 5.54 18.05
CA PHE A 54 -8.91 4.99 16.83
C PHE A 54 -8.36 6.12 15.93
N GLU A 55 -7.17 5.92 15.42
CA GLU A 55 -6.56 6.75 14.37
C GLU A 55 -6.48 5.93 13.09
N MET A 56 -7.18 6.35 12.03
CA MET A 56 -7.08 5.69 10.73
C MET A 56 -5.94 6.30 9.90
N ILE A 57 -5.04 5.47 9.44
CA ILE A 57 -3.96 5.83 8.52
C ILE A 57 -4.19 5.09 7.21
N ARG A 58 -4.69 5.82 6.20
CA ARG A 58 -4.93 5.30 4.86
C ARG A 58 -3.83 5.69 3.90
N TYR A 59 -3.37 4.73 3.10
CA TYR A 59 -2.43 5.01 2.01
C TYR A 59 -3.15 5.72 0.86
N PRO A 60 -2.60 6.82 0.31
CA PRO A 60 -3.37 7.70 -0.58
C PRO A 60 -3.44 7.24 -2.02
N VAL A 61 -2.53 6.36 -2.48
CA VAL A 61 -2.47 5.91 -3.87
C VAL A 61 -2.61 4.40 -3.97
N SER A 62 -2.89 3.92 -5.18
CA SER A 62 -2.98 2.47 -5.46
C SER A 62 -1.62 1.78 -5.20
N ARG A 63 -1.67 0.52 -4.73
CA ARG A 63 -0.48 -0.34 -4.63
C ARG A 63 0.23 -0.55 -5.98
N PHE A 64 -0.44 -0.30 -7.11
CA PHE A 64 0.18 -0.29 -8.44
C PHE A 64 1.09 0.91 -8.69
N VAL A 65 0.98 1.97 -7.89
CA VAL A 65 1.97 3.04 -7.86
C VAL A 65 3.17 2.58 -7.07
N LEU A 66 2.94 2.25 -5.80
CA LEU A 66 3.94 1.76 -4.86
C LEU A 66 3.20 1.03 -3.72
N ASP A 67 3.70 -0.12 -3.29
CA ASP A 67 3.09 -0.90 -2.21
C ASP A 67 3.74 -0.55 -0.85
N PRO A 68 3.00 0.07 0.08
CA PRO A 68 3.54 0.49 1.37
C PRO A 68 3.86 -0.68 2.31
N GLU A 69 3.40 -1.90 2.01
CA GLU A 69 3.64 -3.08 2.84
C GLU A 69 4.78 -3.97 2.35
N ARG A 70 5.47 -3.56 1.30
CA ARG A 70 6.69 -4.22 0.85
C ARG A 70 7.92 -3.56 1.47
N PHE A 71 8.98 -4.33 1.69
CA PHE A 71 10.25 -3.75 2.12
C PHE A 71 10.80 -2.79 1.07
N GLU A 72 11.36 -1.68 1.53
CA GLU A 72 12.00 -0.70 0.64
C GLU A 72 13.16 -1.32 -0.16
N ASP A 73 13.85 -2.30 0.43
CA ASP A 73 14.93 -3.05 -0.19
C ASP A 73 14.41 -4.34 -0.84
N ASP A 74 14.51 -4.43 -2.17
CA ASP A 74 14.04 -5.59 -2.95
C ASP A 74 14.84 -6.87 -2.67
N GLU A 75 16.07 -6.79 -2.13
CA GLU A 75 16.83 -7.97 -1.73
C GLU A 75 16.23 -8.65 -0.49
N SER A 76 15.62 -7.85 0.37
CA SER A 76 14.92 -8.30 1.58
C SER A 76 13.45 -8.66 1.31
N GLU A 77 12.90 -8.30 0.13
CA GLU A 77 11.50 -8.49 -0.21
C GLU A 77 11.29 -9.76 -1.04
N LEU A 78 10.61 -10.75 -0.46
CA LEU A 78 10.36 -12.03 -1.13
C LEU A 78 9.54 -11.86 -2.42
N MET A 79 8.55 -10.98 -2.41
CA MET A 79 7.68 -10.74 -3.55
C MET A 79 8.38 -9.99 -4.70
N ALA A 80 9.53 -9.37 -4.45
CA ALA A 80 10.34 -8.73 -5.49
C ALA A 80 10.80 -9.75 -6.56
N LYS A 81 11.02 -11.01 -6.18
CA LYS A 81 11.37 -12.10 -7.11
C LYS A 81 10.27 -12.41 -8.12
N LEU A 82 9.02 -12.07 -7.77
CA LEU A 82 7.84 -12.20 -8.63
C LEU A 82 7.49 -10.88 -9.34
N GLY A 83 8.37 -9.89 -9.28
CA GLY A 83 8.11 -8.55 -9.82
C GLY A 83 7.09 -7.74 -9.02
N MET A 84 6.81 -8.14 -7.79
CA MET A 84 5.85 -7.50 -6.87
C MET A 84 6.56 -6.95 -5.61
N GLY A 85 7.75 -6.37 -5.77
CA GLY A 85 8.45 -5.63 -4.73
C GLY A 85 7.74 -4.30 -4.40
N VAL A 86 8.44 -3.36 -3.75
CA VAL A 86 7.85 -2.07 -3.36
C VAL A 86 7.30 -1.29 -4.57
N ILE A 87 7.91 -1.41 -5.75
CA ILE A 87 7.40 -0.90 -7.03
C ILE A 87 7.19 -2.11 -7.95
N TYR A 88 5.93 -2.43 -8.22
CA TYR A 88 5.57 -3.58 -9.04
C TYR A 88 6.03 -3.41 -10.48
N THR A 89 6.71 -4.41 -11.02
CA THR A 89 7.03 -4.56 -12.45
C THR A 89 6.11 -5.56 -13.12
N GLN A 90 5.46 -6.44 -12.34
CA GLN A 90 4.50 -7.43 -12.81
C GLN A 90 3.19 -7.35 -12.03
N THR A 91 2.12 -7.86 -12.62
CA THR A 91 0.83 -8.06 -11.96
C THR A 91 0.84 -9.37 -11.16
N SER A 92 -0.20 -9.62 -10.36
CA SER A 92 -0.42 -10.88 -9.66
C SER A 92 -0.53 -12.10 -10.58
N GLU A 93 -0.78 -11.89 -11.88
CA GLU A 93 -0.85 -12.92 -12.91
C GLU A 93 0.47 -13.06 -13.70
N GLY A 94 1.53 -12.38 -13.29
CA GLY A 94 2.84 -12.41 -13.97
C GLY A 94 2.87 -11.65 -15.31
N LYS A 95 1.87 -10.80 -15.59
CA LYS A 95 1.90 -9.92 -16.77
C LYS A 95 2.76 -8.71 -16.48
N GLN A 96 3.53 -8.27 -17.46
CA GLN A 96 4.33 -7.06 -17.33
C GLN A 96 3.43 -5.85 -17.07
N LEU A 97 3.66 -5.15 -15.96
CA LEU A 97 2.95 -3.94 -15.57
C LEU A 97 3.69 -2.69 -16.04
N ARG A 98 5.00 -2.67 -15.91
CA ARG A 98 5.93 -1.61 -16.33
C ARG A 98 7.34 -2.16 -16.53
N ASP A 99 8.18 -1.38 -17.17
CA ASP A 99 9.61 -1.63 -17.17
C ASP A 99 10.22 -1.32 -15.78
N PRO A 100 11.34 -1.95 -15.40
CA PRO A 100 12.06 -1.55 -14.21
C PRO A 100 12.36 -0.06 -14.20
N VAL A 101 12.03 0.63 -13.13
CA VAL A 101 12.27 2.08 -13.01
C VAL A 101 13.75 2.36 -12.76
N SER A 102 14.25 3.53 -13.20
CA SER A 102 15.61 3.95 -12.90
C SER A 102 15.82 4.18 -11.39
N PRO A 103 17.06 4.10 -10.88
CA PRO A 103 17.34 4.41 -9.47
C PRO A 103 16.82 5.79 -9.04
N GLU A 104 16.89 6.80 -9.92
CA GLU A 104 16.40 8.15 -9.64
C GLU A 104 14.87 8.17 -9.53
N THR A 105 14.17 7.47 -10.42
CA THR A 105 12.70 7.33 -10.38
C THR A 105 12.29 6.59 -9.13
N ARG A 106 12.97 5.49 -8.78
CA ARG A 106 12.73 4.73 -7.56
C ARG A 106 12.86 5.61 -6.33
N GLU A 107 13.95 6.35 -6.21
CA GLU A 107 14.20 7.23 -5.07
C GLU A 107 13.15 8.36 -4.96
N ARG A 108 12.74 8.94 -6.10
CA ARG A 108 11.64 9.91 -6.15
C ARG A 108 10.35 9.31 -5.61
N MET A 109 9.95 8.13 -6.10
CA MET A 109 8.72 7.46 -5.68
C MET A 109 8.73 7.09 -4.20
N LEU A 110 9.85 6.57 -3.69
CA LEU A 110 10.02 6.27 -2.27
C LEU A 110 9.88 7.53 -1.41
N ASN A 111 10.48 8.64 -1.82
CA ASN A 111 10.38 9.92 -1.10
C ASN A 111 8.98 10.55 -1.17
N GLN A 112 8.28 10.35 -2.27
CA GLN A 112 6.95 10.95 -2.51
C GLN A 112 5.83 10.16 -1.83
N TYR A 113 5.88 8.83 -1.84
CA TYR A 113 4.79 7.96 -1.40
C TYR A 113 5.13 7.12 -0.18
N TYR A 114 6.22 6.37 -0.20
CA TYR A 114 6.56 5.38 0.82
C TYR A 114 6.95 5.99 2.15
N ARG A 115 8.04 6.75 2.15
CA ARG A 115 8.64 7.32 3.37
C ARG A 115 7.73 8.29 4.12
N PRO A 116 6.90 9.14 3.46
CA PRO A 116 5.92 9.96 4.18
C PRO A 116 4.87 9.13 4.91
N HIS A 117 4.38 8.04 4.31
CA HIS A 117 3.42 7.13 4.92
C HIS A 117 4.01 6.48 6.18
N HIS A 118 5.18 5.87 6.05
CA HIS A 118 5.86 5.22 7.18
C HIS A 118 6.25 6.21 8.29
N ARG A 119 6.68 7.42 7.94
CA ARG A 119 6.90 8.48 8.95
C ARG A 119 5.62 8.85 9.70
N CYS A 120 4.48 8.92 9.01
CA CYS A 120 3.19 9.16 9.64
C CYS A 120 2.84 8.04 10.62
N LEU A 121 2.91 6.78 10.17
CA LEU A 121 2.65 5.61 10.99
C LEU A 121 3.56 5.56 12.21
N THR A 122 4.87 5.71 12.03
CA THR A 122 5.86 5.73 13.12
C THR A 122 5.56 6.84 14.14
N ARG A 123 5.22 8.04 13.67
CA ARG A 123 4.90 9.18 14.54
C ARG A 123 3.68 8.89 15.41
N VAL A 124 2.61 8.32 14.83
CA VAL A 124 1.37 8.03 15.56
C VAL A 124 1.62 6.89 16.56
N VAL A 125 2.28 5.80 16.15
CA VAL A 125 2.67 4.70 17.05
C VAL A 125 3.49 5.23 18.23
N SER A 126 4.53 6.02 17.97
CA SER A 126 5.39 6.58 19.02
C SER A 126 4.61 7.50 19.98
N SER A 127 3.66 8.28 19.46
CA SER A 127 2.78 9.12 20.30
C SER A 127 1.91 8.28 21.22
N ILE A 128 1.31 7.19 20.71
CA ILE A 128 0.49 6.28 21.51
C ILE A 128 1.35 5.56 22.57
N LEU A 129 2.50 5.02 22.17
CA LEU A 129 3.42 4.35 23.07
C LEU A 129 3.88 5.26 24.21
N SER A 130 4.22 6.52 23.92
CA SER A 130 4.68 7.47 24.95
C SER A 130 3.59 7.81 25.97
N LYS A 131 2.32 7.76 25.58
CA LYS A 131 1.17 8.12 26.42
C LYS A 131 0.60 6.93 27.19
N HIS A 132 0.60 5.76 26.58
CA HIS A 132 -0.14 4.60 27.08
C HIS A 132 0.75 3.39 27.41
N GLY A 133 2.06 3.45 27.10
CA GLY A 133 3.00 2.34 27.29
C GLY A 133 2.81 1.16 26.34
N LYS A 134 1.77 1.19 25.53
CA LYS A 134 1.43 0.19 24.49
C LYS A 134 0.67 0.85 23.34
N ALA A 135 0.80 0.30 22.13
CA ALA A 135 0.00 0.67 20.97
C ALA A 135 -0.50 -0.59 20.28
N LEU A 136 -1.70 -0.54 19.72
CA LEU A 136 -2.25 -1.57 18.86
C LEU A 136 -2.30 -1.02 17.43
N VAL A 137 -1.73 -1.78 16.49
CA VAL A 137 -1.89 -1.54 15.05
C VAL A 137 -2.73 -2.68 14.51
N LEU A 138 -3.87 -2.34 13.91
CA LEU A 138 -4.73 -3.26 13.16
C LEU A 138 -4.46 -3.02 11.68
N ASP A 139 -3.93 -4.02 11.02
CA ASP A 139 -3.69 -4.01 9.58
C ASP A 139 -4.96 -4.46 8.87
N CYS A 140 -5.59 -3.55 8.14
CA CYS A 140 -6.96 -3.69 7.67
C CYS A 140 -6.96 -4.11 6.20
N HIS A 141 -7.32 -5.35 5.94
CA HIS A 141 -7.38 -5.93 4.60
C HIS A 141 -8.75 -6.50 4.27
N SER A 142 -9.04 -6.63 2.98
CA SER A 142 -10.09 -7.49 2.43
C SER A 142 -9.49 -8.42 1.38
N PHE A 143 -10.06 -9.62 1.28
CA PHE A 143 -9.54 -10.66 0.41
C PHE A 143 -10.63 -11.16 -0.53
N PRO A 144 -10.29 -11.58 -1.76
CA PRO A 144 -11.23 -12.30 -2.61
C PRO A 144 -11.62 -13.64 -1.96
N SER A 145 -12.80 -14.16 -2.30
CA SER A 145 -13.30 -15.45 -1.76
C SER A 145 -12.49 -16.67 -2.23
N ALA A 146 -11.70 -16.52 -3.29
CA ALA A 146 -10.78 -17.54 -3.79
C ALA A 146 -9.34 -17.05 -3.70
N PRO A 147 -8.39 -17.90 -3.27
CA PRO A 147 -6.97 -17.51 -3.17
C PRO A 147 -6.41 -17.14 -4.53
N GLN A 148 -5.42 -16.26 -4.54
CA GLN A 148 -4.70 -15.89 -5.75
C GLN A 148 -3.56 -16.86 -6.04
N ALA A 149 -3.09 -16.89 -7.29
CA ALA A 149 -2.11 -17.90 -7.73
C ALA A 149 -0.74 -17.83 -7.01
N TYR A 150 -0.45 -16.72 -6.31
CA TYR A 150 0.77 -16.52 -5.53
C TYR A 150 0.60 -16.74 -4.01
N GLU A 151 -0.59 -17.04 -3.57
CA GLU A 151 -0.94 -17.43 -2.19
C GLU A 151 -0.89 -18.97 -2.05
#